data_d44907c37ce6a30057c906abaf31c605
#
_entry.id   d44907c37ce6a30057c906abaf31c605
#
_cell.length_a   1.000
_cell.length_b   1.000
_cell.length_c   1.000
_cell.angle_alpha   90.00
_cell.angle_beta   90.00
_cell.angle_gamma   90.00
#
_symmetry.space_group_name_H-M   'P 1'
#
loop_
_entity.id
_entity.type
_entity.pdbx_description
1 polymer ?
#
loop_
_entity_poly.entity_id
_entity_poly.type
_entity_poly.pdbx_seq_one_letter_code
_entity_poly.pdbx_strand_id
1 'polypeptide(L)'
;MQLSVLDQSPIRQGGSAAQAFQETLELAQFTEALGFHRFWVSEHHSTDALAGSAPEILMAALAQHTRHIRIGSGGIMLPHYSPYKVAEIANTLACLYPERIDLGVGRAPGTDMVSARALSIDGKTRFDKFPEQVENLQSMLYDADFRPAVKPQPSASPNLWMLGSSPDSAVLAGQRGLPYNFALFINPHMDTRILEYYQQRFEPSAQCPKPYSSLTVNVICAETEQEAKRLALSRQISFLRFATGKGDSRICTPEEAASVVLSADEQAFVDQRSSHAAIGTPEQVRDKLFSLAEAFGADELMTVTITHDFEARKRSYALLADAFKLSDGVN
;
A
#
# COMPACT_ATOMS: atom_id res chain seq x y z
N MET A 1 -2.92 17.89 -6.06
CA MET A 1 -2.71 16.42 -6.07
C MET A 1 -2.25 15.99 -4.69
N GLN A 2 -2.98 15.10 -4.03
CA GLN A 2 -2.58 14.56 -2.72
C GLN A 2 -1.54 13.45 -2.90
N LEU A 3 -0.55 13.41 -2.00
CA LEU A 3 0.43 12.35 -1.93
C LEU A 3 0.27 11.57 -0.63
N SER A 4 0.37 10.25 -0.75
CA SER A 4 0.29 9.30 0.36
C SER A 4 1.42 8.27 0.30
N VAL A 5 1.64 7.57 1.39
CA VAL A 5 2.71 6.57 1.54
C VAL A 5 2.11 5.19 1.77
N LEU A 6 2.62 4.20 1.03
CA LEU A 6 2.47 2.78 1.37
C LEU A 6 3.82 2.24 1.83
N ASP A 7 3.92 1.87 3.08
CA ASP A 7 5.09 1.20 3.63
C ASP A 7 4.86 -0.32 3.74
N GLN A 8 5.86 -1.07 3.31
CA GLN A 8 5.85 -2.53 3.37
C GLN A 8 6.75 -3.09 4.47
N SER A 9 7.29 -2.24 5.35
CA SER A 9 8.27 -2.60 6.41
C SER A 9 9.40 -3.47 5.87
N PRO A 10 10.19 -3.00 4.87
CA PRO A 10 11.18 -3.84 4.20
C PRO A 10 12.34 -4.19 5.12
N ILE A 11 12.75 -5.47 5.09
CA ILE A 11 13.92 -5.95 5.81
C ILE A 11 15.13 -5.90 4.87
N ARG A 12 16.12 -5.09 5.23
CA ARG A 12 17.38 -5.04 4.49
C ARG A 12 18.31 -6.19 4.87
N GLN A 13 19.20 -6.55 3.97
CA GLN A 13 20.30 -7.48 4.33
C GLN A 13 21.11 -6.90 5.49
N GLY A 14 21.45 -7.75 6.45
CA GLY A 14 22.11 -7.32 7.69
C GLY A 14 21.18 -6.68 8.73
N GLY A 15 19.92 -6.41 8.38
CA GLY A 15 18.91 -5.86 9.27
C GLY A 15 17.99 -6.94 9.88
N SER A 16 17.04 -6.48 10.71
CA SER A 16 16.06 -7.34 11.37
C SER A 16 14.64 -6.80 11.21
N ALA A 17 13.62 -7.64 11.46
CA ALA A 17 12.22 -7.21 11.50
C ALA A 17 11.98 -6.12 12.54
N ALA A 18 12.62 -6.20 13.72
CA ALA A 18 12.51 -5.18 14.75
C ALA A 18 13.01 -3.82 14.25
N GLN A 19 14.13 -3.81 13.53
CA GLN A 19 14.66 -2.59 12.91
C GLN A 19 13.72 -2.06 11.81
N ALA A 20 13.18 -2.93 10.97
CA ALA A 20 12.21 -2.52 9.93
C ALA A 20 10.97 -1.86 10.54
N PHE A 21 10.46 -2.36 11.67
CA PHE A 21 9.34 -1.72 12.37
C PHE A 21 9.70 -0.35 12.95
N GLN A 22 10.91 -0.19 13.53
CA GLN A 22 11.36 1.12 14.02
C GLN A 22 11.48 2.12 12.85
N GLU A 23 12.05 1.70 11.72
CA GLU A 23 12.15 2.51 10.51
C GLU A 23 10.75 2.88 9.96
N THR A 24 9.76 1.97 10.03
CA THR A 24 8.36 2.25 9.66
C THR A 24 7.74 3.34 10.55
N LEU A 25 7.93 3.26 11.88
CA LEU A 25 7.44 4.26 12.83
C LEU A 25 8.09 5.63 12.59
N GLU A 26 9.41 5.67 12.44
CA GLU A 26 10.14 6.90 12.16
C GLU A 26 9.73 7.51 10.81
N LEU A 27 9.55 6.67 9.78
CA LEU A 27 9.13 7.14 8.45
C LEU A 27 7.72 7.76 8.50
N ALA A 28 6.80 7.20 9.27
CA ALA A 28 5.46 7.77 9.41
C ALA A 28 5.48 9.16 10.03
N GLN A 29 6.27 9.35 11.10
CA GLN A 29 6.45 10.66 11.73
C GLN A 29 7.14 11.65 10.76
N PHE A 30 8.13 11.18 10.03
CA PHE A 30 8.86 11.99 9.06
C PHE A 30 7.95 12.45 7.91
N THR A 31 7.15 11.54 7.34
CA THR A 31 6.24 11.88 6.24
C THR A 31 5.03 12.69 6.70
N GLU A 32 4.59 12.53 7.93
CA GLU A 32 3.61 13.43 8.56
C GLU A 32 4.14 14.87 8.60
N ALA A 33 5.38 15.07 9.08
CA ALA A 33 6.00 16.39 9.13
C ALA A 33 6.19 17.03 7.74
N LEU A 34 6.32 16.22 6.69
CA LEU A 34 6.40 16.66 5.31
C LEU A 34 5.03 16.95 4.66
N GLY A 35 3.91 16.71 5.34
CA GLY A 35 2.57 16.99 4.83
C GLY A 35 1.98 15.91 3.92
N PHE A 36 2.45 14.67 3.99
CA PHE A 36 1.78 13.55 3.32
C PHE A 36 0.40 13.30 3.94
N HIS A 37 -0.55 12.91 3.09
CA HIS A 37 -1.95 12.79 3.50
C HIS A 37 -2.25 11.51 4.28
N ARG A 38 -1.68 10.35 3.85
CA ARG A 38 -1.90 9.02 4.45
C ARG A 38 -0.59 8.27 4.59
N PHE A 39 -0.56 7.39 5.58
CA PHE A 39 0.48 6.38 5.73
C PHE A 39 -0.17 5.03 5.95
N TRP A 40 -0.06 4.14 4.96
CA TRP A 40 -0.60 2.80 5.01
C TRP A 40 0.49 1.76 5.15
N VAL A 41 0.17 0.64 5.80
CA VAL A 41 1.06 -0.52 5.93
C VAL A 41 0.45 -1.74 5.29
N SER A 42 1.28 -2.57 4.64
CA SER A 42 0.84 -3.77 3.94
C SER A 42 0.87 -5.01 4.83
N GLU A 43 0.19 -6.08 4.37
CA GLU A 43 0.19 -7.41 4.99
C GLU A 43 0.89 -8.40 4.07
N HIS A 44 1.96 -9.04 4.59
CA HIS A 44 2.69 -10.10 3.91
C HIS A 44 3.08 -11.19 4.91
N HIS A 45 3.00 -12.44 4.49
CA HIS A 45 3.32 -13.58 5.35
C HIS A 45 4.41 -14.44 4.73
N SER A 46 5.14 -15.17 5.57
CA SER A 46 6.13 -16.17 5.16
C SER A 46 7.19 -15.62 4.19
N THR A 47 7.68 -14.41 4.45
CA THR A 47 8.74 -13.79 3.65
C THR A 47 9.82 -13.19 4.55
N ASP A 48 11.09 -13.36 4.16
CA ASP A 48 12.22 -12.72 4.84
C ASP A 48 12.42 -11.25 4.44
N ALA A 49 11.75 -10.81 3.37
CA ALA A 49 11.95 -9.48 2.78
C ALA A 49 11.13 -8.37 3.44
N LEU A 50 9.98 -8.72 4.05
CA LEU A 50 9.00 -7.76 4.57
C LEU A 50 8.54 -8.21 5.97
N ALA A 51 8.55 -7.29 6.93
CA ALA A 51 8.23 -7.60 8.33
C ALA A 51 6.73 -7.56 8.65
N GLY A 52 5.93 -6.84 7.86
CA GLY A 52 4.52 -6.53 8.15
C GLY A 52 3.59 -7.72 7.92
N SER A 53 3.28 -8.50 8.96
CA SER A 53 2.31 -9.59 8.91
C SER A 53 0.99 -9.32 9.68
N ALA A 54 0.94 -8.23 10.44
CA ALA A 54 -0.21 -7.84 11.25
C ALA A 54 -0.40 -6.31 11.15
N PRO A 55 -0.96 -5.81 10.03
CA PRO A 55 -1.08 -4.38 9.78
C PRO A 55 -1.91 -3.68 10.87
N GLU A 56 -2.90 -4.31 11.45
CA GLU A 56 -3.73 -3.74 12.51
C GLU A 56 -2.94 -3.40 13.79
N ILE A 57 -1.92 -4.18 14.11
CA ILE A 57 -1.03 -3.91 15.24
C ILE A 57 -0.11 -2.73 14.90
N LEU A 58 0.45 -2.69 13.69
CA LEU A 58 1.27 -1.57 13.24
C LEU A 58 0.45 -0.28 13.15
N MET A 59 -0.80 -0.34 12.68
CA MET A 59 -1.70 0.82 12.63
C MET A 59 -1.90 1.43 14.02
N ALA A 60 -2.09 0.62 15.07
CA ALA A 60 -2.21 1.11 16.44
C ALA A 60 -0.93 1.82 16.89
N ALA A 61 0.25 1.24 16.63
CA ALA A 61 1.52 1.84 16.97
C ALA A 61 1.77 3.14 16.19
N LEU A 62 1.52 3.15 14.89
CA LEU A 62 1.67 4.32 14.02
C LEU A 62 0.76 5.48 14.45
N ALA A 63 -0.51 5.19 14.72
CA ALA A 63 -1.47 6.19 15.14
C ALA A 63 -1.11 6.84 16.49
N GLN A 64 -0.48 6.05 17.39
CA GLN A 64 0.06 6.55 18.67
C GLN A 64 1.29 7.46 18.50
N HIS A 65 2.11 7.22 17.46
CA HIS A 65 3.34 7.97 17.20
C HIS A 65 3.14 9.17 16.28
N THR A 66 1.96 9.34 15.69
CA THR A 66 1.60 10.43 14.78
C THR A 66 0.36 11.18 15.28
N ARG A 67 0.07 12.37 14.73
CA ARG A 67 -1.00 13.25 15.23
C ARG A 67 -2.10 13.54 14.21
N HIS A 68 -1.75 13.73 12.95
CA HIS A 68 -2.66 14.27 11.91
C HIS A 68 -2.78 13.36 10.70
N ILE A 69 -1.68 12.73 10.26
CA ILE A 69 -1.66 11.83 9.11
C ILE A 69 -2.66 10.69 9.30
N ARG A 70 -3.41 10.36 8.26
CA ARG A 70 -4.32 9.22 8.30
C ARG A 70 -3.52 7.93 8.26
N ILE A 71 -3.87 6.99 9.13
CA ILE A 71 -3.20 5.70 9.26
C ILE A 71 -4.12 4.61 8.70
N GLY A 72 -3.57 3.70 7.92
CA GLY A 72 -4.38 2.64 7.34
C GLY A 72 -3.63 1.37 6.97
N SER A 73 -4.40 0.39 6.51
CA SER A 73 -3.91 -0.82 5.89
C SER A 73 -3.91 -0.72 4.37
N GLY A 74 -2.83 -1.19 3.74
CA GLY A 74 -2.69 -1.21 2.30
C GLY A 74 -2.26 -2.58 1.76
N GLY A 75 -2.97 -3.67 2.15
CA GLY A 75 -4.25 -3.83 2.83
C GLY A 75 -4.29 -5.02 3.75
N ILE A 76 -5.41 -5.16 4.48
CA ILE A 76 -5.75 -6.42 5.14
C ILE A 76 -6.18 -7.43 4.08
N MET A 77 -5.60 -8.63 4.12
CA MET A 77 -5.97 -9.73 3.21
C MET A 77 -7.24 -10.41 3.74
N LEU A 78 -8.39 -9.77 3.51
CA LEU A 78 -9.69 -10.11 4.10
C LEU A 78 -10.08 -11.60 4.00
N PRO A 79 -9.70 -12.36 2.93
CA PRO A 79 -10.02 -13.80 2.86
C PRO A 79 -9.44 -14.66 3.99
N HIS A 80 -8.44 -14.19 4.72
CA HIS A 80 -7.84 -14.89 5.86
C HIS A 80 -8.63 -14.69 7.17
N TYR A 81 -9.57 -13.74 7.22
CA TYR A 81 -10.18 -13.26 8.46
C TYR A 81 -11.71 -13.38 8.45
N SER A 82 -12.28 -13.34 9.65
CA SER A 82 -13.69 -13.04 9.85
C SER A 82 -13.94 -11.54 9.59
N PRO A 83 -14.84 -11.15 8.67
CA PRO A 83 -15.20 -9.75 8.48
C PRO A 83 -15.68 -9.08 9.77
N TYR A 84 -16.38 -9.82 10.65
CA TYR A 84 -16.82 -9.33 11.95
C TYR A 84 -15.64 -8.94 12.85
N LYS A 85 -14.59 -9.79 12.90
CA LYS A 85 -13.40 -9.48 13.70
C LYS A 85 -12.61 -8.31 13.14
N VAL A 86 -12.53 -8.19 11.82
CA VAL A 86 -11.91 -7.03 11.16
C VAL A 86 -12.68 -5.73 11.47
N ALA A 87 -14.02 -5.79 11.47
CA ALA A 87 -14.85 -4.64 11.85
C ALA A 87 -14.64 -4.22 13.32
N GLU A 88 -14.55 -5.19 14.26
CA GLU A 88 -14.25 -4.89 15.67
C GLU A 88 -12.89 -4.20 15.83
N ILE A 89 -11.85 -4.68 15.13
CA ILE A 89 -10.51 -4.10 15.15
C ILE A 89 -10.54 -2.68 14.60
N ALA A 90 -11.16 -2.47 13.44
CA ALA A 90 -11.26 -1.16 12.79
C ALA A 90 -12.03 -0.15 13.66
N ASN A 91 -13.14 -0.58 14.27
CA ASN A 91 -13.91 0.25 15.21
C ASN A 91 -13.12 0.58 16.47
N THR A 92 -12.34 -0.37 16.98
CA THR A 92 -11.46 -0.13 18.15
C THR A 92 -10.42 0.93 17.82
N LEU A 93 -9.77 0.83 16.66
CA LEU A 93 -8.80 1.81 16.18
C LEU A 93 -9.47 3.19 15.99
N ALA A 94 -10.67 3.24 15.41
CA ALA A 94 -11.40 4.48 15.19
C ALA A 94 -11.89 5.13 16.50
N CYS A 95 -12.18 4.33 17.55
CA CYS A 95 -12.46 4.85 18.90
C CYS A 95 -11.21 5.48 19.54
N LEU A 96 -10.04 4.85 19.35
CA LEU A 96 -8.77 5.35 19.90
C LEU A 96 -8.25 6.58 19.13
N TYR A 97 -8.47 6.61 17.82
CA TYR A 97 -7.92 7.61 16.88
C TYR A 97 -9.02 8.10 15.93
N PRO A 98 -9.98 8.90 16.41
CA PRO A 98 -11.12 9.35 15.61
C PRO A 98 -10.70 10.05 14.32
N GLU A 99 -11.46 9.80 13.23
CA GLU A 99 -11.30 10.42 11.91
C GLU A 99 -9.98 10.12 11.17
N ARG A 100 -9.08 9.32 11.76
CA ARG A 100 -7.75 9.05 11.21
C ARG A 100 -7.56 7.66 10.62
N ILE A 101 -8.54 6.77 10.70
CA ILE A 101 -8.37 5.36 10.34
C ILE A 101 -8.92 5.06 8.94
N ASP A 102 -8.05 4.47 8.10
CA ASP A 102 -8.40 3.91 6.81
C ASP A 102 -8.26 2.37 6.86
N LEU A 103 -9.30 1.66 6.50
CA LEU A 103 -9.32 0.21 6.44
C LEU A 103 -9.26 -0.23 4.96
N GLY A 104 -8.08 -0.43 4.43
CA GLY A 104 -7.89 -0.99 3.10
C GLY A 104 -7.94 -2.51 3.11
N VAL A 105 -8.78 -3.11 2.26
CA VAL A 105 -8.93 -4.56 2.15
C VAL A 105 -8.62 -5.07 0.75
N GLY A 106 -7.95 -6.23 0.66
CA GLY A 106 -7.57 -6.87 -0.59
C GLY A 106 -7.94 -8.35 -0.65
N ARG A 107 -8.01 -8.90 -1.88
CA ARG A 107 -8.28 -10.32 -2.13
C ARG A 107 -7.02 -11.17 -2.19
N ALA A 108 -5.88 -10.56 -2.48
CA ALA A 108 -4.63 -11.29 -2.66
C ALA A 108 -4.25 -12.11 -1.42
N PRO A 109 -3.53 -13.23 -1.56
CA PRO A 109 -3.12 -14.03 -0.40
C PRO A 109 -2.07 -13.34 0.49
N GLY A 110 -1.32 -12.36 -0.02
CA GLY A 110 -0.18 -11.75 0.68
C GLY A 110 0.97 -12.72 0.96
N THR A 111 0.92 -13.93 0.38
CA THR A 111 1.84 -15.05 0.63
C THR A 111 1.72 -16.14 -0.42
N ASP A 112 2.48 -17.24 -0.25
CA ASP A 112 2.30 -18.49 -0.99
C ASP A 112 1.05 -19.27 -0.54
N MET A 113 0.66 -20.28 -1.32
CA MET A 113 -0.56 -21.07 -1.06
C MET A 113 -0.47 -22.00 0.17
N VAL A 114 0.73 -22.37 0.61
CA VAL A 114 0.92 -23.18 1.82
C VAL A 114 0.61 -22.32 3.05
N SER A 115 1.19 -21.15 3.11
CA SER A 115 0.97 -20.19 4.18
C SER A 115 -0.47 -19.64 4.19
N ALA A 116 -1.07 -19.41 3.01
CA ALA A 116 -2.48 -19.01 2.90
C ALA A 116 -3.43 -20.06 3.49
N ARG A 117 -3.13 -21.35 3.33
CA ARG A 117 -3.90 -22.43 3.98
C ARG A 117 -3.68 -22.49 5.49
N ALA A 118 -2.45 -22.22 5.96
CA ALA A 118 -2.13 -22.17 7.38
C ALA A 118 -2.83 -21.02 8.11
N LEU A 119 -3.11 -19.90 7.42
CA LEU A 119 -3.88 -18.78 7.96
C LEU A 119 -5.38 -19.09 8.07
N SER A 120 -5.87 -20.10 7.37
CA SER A 120 -7.29 -20.50 7.41
C SER A 120 -7.55 -21.50 8.53
N ILE A 121 -8.68 -21.35 9.26
CA ILE A 121 -9.04 -22.21 10.40
C ILE A 121 -9.17 -23.68 9.98
N ASP A 122 -9.68 -23.96 8.78
CA ASP A 122 -9.92 -25.29 8.25
C ASP A 122 -8.99 -25.67 7.08
N GLY A 123 -7.92 -24.87 6.85
CA GLY A 123 -6.98 -25.07 5.75
C GLY A 123 -7.55 -24.77 4.36
N LYS A 124 -8.74 -24.19 4.27
CA LYS A 124 -9.39 -23.82 3.00
C LYS A 124 -9.30 -22.33 2.76
N THR A 125 -8.79 -21.95 1.60
CA THR A 125 -8.79 -20.56 1.16
C THR A 125 -10.20 -20.10 0.78
N ARG A 126 -10.50 -18.80 0.98
CA ARG A 126 -11.84 -18.21 0.73
C ARG A 126 -11.77 -17.01 -0.23
N PHE A 127 -10.86 -17.04 -1.21
CA PHE A 127 -10.71 -15.94 -2.16
C PHE A 127 -11.96 -15.73 -3.03
N ASP A 128 -12.74 -16.79 -3.27
CA ASP A 128 -14.02 -16.76 -3.97
C ASP A 128 -15.12 -16.04 -3.17
N LYS A 129 -14.98 -15.99 -1.85
CA LYS A 129 -15.92 -15.33 -0.93
C LYS A 129 -15.63 -13.84 -0.72
N PHE A 130 -14.56 -13.31 -1.30
CA PHE A 130 -14.14 -11.93 -1.08
C PHE A 130 -15.25 -10.89 -1.36
N PRO A 131 -16.04 -10.97 -2.44
CA PRO A 131 -17.13 -10.01 -2.67
C PRO A 131 -18.17 -10.01 -1.54
N GLU A 132 -18.58 -11.19 -1.06
CA GLU A 132 -19.51 -11.36 0.05
C GLU A 132 -18.90 -10.83 1.37
N GLN A 133 -17.61 -11.09 1.61
CA GLN A 133 -16.92 -10.61 2.79
C GLN A 133 -16.82 -9.08 2.83
N VAL A 134 -16.60 -8.43 1.68
CA VAL A 134 -16.57 -6.95 1.58
C VAL A 134 -17.96 -6.38 1.85
N GLU A 135 -19.01 -6.96 1.29
CA GLU A 135 -20.39 -6.56 1.54
C GLU A 135 -20.75 -6.64 3.02
N ASN A 136 -20.44 -7.78 3.64
CA ASN A 136 -20.67 -7.99 5.07
C ASN A 136 -19.88 -6.98 5.91
N LEU A 137 -18.60 -6.75 5.59
CA LEU A 137 -17.76 -5.80 6.30
C LEU A 137 -18.31 -4.36 6.18
N GLN A 138 -18.74 -3.96 4.99
CA GLN A 138 -19.36 -2.65 4.75
C GLN A 138 -20.64 -2.47 5.58
N SER A 139 -21.52 -3.48 5.61
CA SER A 139 -22.73 -3.46 6.44
C SER A 139 -22.40 -3.41 7.94
N MET A 140 -21.41 -4.18 8.39
CA MET A 140 -20.94 -4.19 9.79
C MET A 140 -20.41 -2.84 10.27
N LEU A 141 -19.76 -2.08 9.38
CA LEU A 141 -19.17 -0.78 9.71
C LEU A 141 -20.19 0.36 9.64
N TYR A 142 -21.19 0.27 8.75
CA TYR A 142 -22.00 1.43 8.37
C TYR A 142 -23.50 1.26 8.56
N ASP A 143 -24.02 0.02 8.74
CA ASP A 143 -25.43 -0.22 8.99
C ASP A 143 -25.68 -0.32 10.51
N ALA A 144 -26.38 0.68 11.07
CA ALA A 144 -26.72 0.71 12.48
C ALA A 144 -27.66 -0.42 12.92
N ASP A 145 -28.41 -0.99 11.96
CA ASP A 145 -29.36 -2.09 12.19
C ASP A 145 -28.75 -3.46 11.97
N PHE A 146 -27.47 -3.55 11.56
CA PHE A 146 -26.77 -4.83 11.41
C PHE A 146 -26.77 -5.64 12.72
N ARG A 147 -27.06 -6.93 12.61
CA ARG A 147 -27.08 -7.84 13.78
C ARG A 147 -26.29 -9.11 13.51
N PRO A 148 -25.46 -9.58 14.48
CA PRO A 148 -25.19 -8.98 15.79
C PRO A 148 -24.43 -7.64 15.65
N ALA A 149 -24.74 -6.66 16.52
CA ALA A 149 -24.09 -5.35 16.46
C ALA A 149 -22.58 -5.45 16.73
N VAL A 150 -21.78 -4.82 15.90
CA VAL A 150 -20.33 -4.75 16.09
C VAL A 150 -19.97 -3.72 17.15
N LYS A 151 -19.14 -4.11 18.10
CA LYS A 151 -18.69 -3.26 19.22
C LYS A 151 -17.15 -3.23 19.27
N PRO A 152 -16.52 -2.09 19.72
CA PRO A 152 -17.16 -0.83 20.08
C PRO A 152 -17.77 -0.08 18.88
N GLN A 153 -18.56 0.96 19.10
CA GLN A 153 -19.04 1.87 18.07
C GLN A 153 -18.29 3.20 18.19
N PRO A 154 -17.48 3.59 17.20
CA PRO A 154 -16.79 4.85 17.18
C PRO A 154 -17.76 6.02 16.88
N SER A 155 -17.37 7.24 17.25
CA SER A 155 -18.08 8.48 16.89
C SER A 155 -18.01 8.77 15.37
N ALA A 156 -16.91 8.35 14.73
CA ALA A 156 -16.72 8.42 13.30
C ALA A 156 -16.20 7.04 12.82
N SER A 157 -16.92 6.41 11.89
CA SER A 157 -16.54 5.12 11.34
C SER A 157 -15.23 5.21 10.55
N PRO A 158 -14.41 4.14 10.54
CA PRO A 158 -13.21 4.10 9.70
C PRO A 158 -13.60 4.16 8.22
N ASN A 159 -12.72 4.72 7.36
CA ASN A 159 -12.94 4.71 5.92
C ASN A 159 -12.57 3.35 5.35
N LEU A 160 -13.53 2.63 4.80
CA LEU A 160 -13.28 1.36 4.11
C LEU A 160 -12.83 1.64 2.66
N TRP A 161 -11.67 1.10 2.29
CA TRP A 161 -11.09 1.18 0.96
C TRP A 161 -11.01 -0.19 0.31
N MET A 162 -11.36 -0.25 -0.97
CA MET A 162 -11.10 -1.43 -1.80
C MET A 162 -9.72 -1.31 -2.44
N LEU A 163 -8.89 -2.36 -2.32
CA LEU A 163 -7.59 -2.44 -2.96
C LEU A 163 -7.55 -3.53 -4.02
N GLY A 164 -6.88 -3.25 -5.13
CA GLY A 164 -6.75 -4.25 -6.17
C GLY A 164 -5.79 -3.90 -7.29
N SER A 165 -5.59 -4.89 -8.17
CA SER A 165 -4.73 -4.78 -9.35
C SER A 165 -5.39 -5.41 -10.59
N SER A 166 -6.73 -5.53 -10.60
CA SER A 166 -7.49 -6.19 -11.67
C SER A 166 -8.80 -5.45 -11.98
N PRO A 167 -9.39 -5.64 -13.18
CA PRO A 167 -10.70 -5.09 -13.53
C PRO A 167 -11.81 -5.51 -12.57
N ASP A 168 -11.79 -6.76 -12.10
CA ASP A 168 -12.82 -7.28 -11.18
C ASP A 168 -12.86 -6.49 -9.87
N SER A 169 -11.68 -6.11 -9.33
CA SER A 169 -11.60 -5.30 -8.11
C SER A 169 -12.10 -3.87 -8.32
N ALA A 170 -11.84 -3.28 -9.49
CA ALA A 170 -12.32 -1.95 -9.86
C ALA A 170 -13.85 -1.93 -9.99
N VAL A 171 -14.42 -2.91 -10.68
CA VAL A 171 -15.87 -3.08 -10.83
C VAL A 171 -16.54 -3.29 -9.47
N LEU A 172 -16.00 -4.18 -8.64
CA LEU A 172 -16.54 -4.45 -7.30
C LEU A 172 -16.51 -3.19 -6.42
N ALA A 173 -15.40 -2.44 -6.43
CA ALA A 173 -15.29 -1.19 -5.68
C ALA A 173 -16.35 -0.18 -6.11
N GLY A 174 -16.55 -0.02 -7.43
CA GLY A 174 -17.58 0.86 -7.98
C GLY A 174 -18.99 0.45 -7.56
N GLN A 175 -19.36 -0.82 -7.73
CA GLN A 175 -20.67 -1.36 -7.35
C GLN A 175 -20.97 -1.24 -5.85
N ARG A 176 -19.92 -1.27 -5.02
CA ARG A 176 -20.05 -1.11 -3.56
C ARG A 176 -19.98 0.34 -3.09
N GLY A 177 -19.78 1.32 -3.99
CA GLY A 177 -19.63 2.72 -3.64
C GLY A 177 -18.49 2.97 -2.65
N LEU A 178 -17.33 2.29 -2.86
CA LEU A 178 -16.16 2.42 -2.02
C LEU A 178 -15.04 3.17 -2.74
N PRO A 179 -14.21 3.93 -2.04
CA PRO A 179 -12.97 4.44 -2.62
C PRO A 179 -12.06 3.28 -3.05
N TYR A 180 -11.35 3.46 -4.16
CA TYR A 180 -10.55 2.42 -4.79
C TYR A 180 -9.09 2.80 -4.91
N ASN A 181 -8.18 1.94 -4.44
CA ASN A 181 -6.76 2.05 -4.69
C ASN A 181 -6.30 1.02 -5.72
N PHE A 182 -5.78 1.48 -6.85
CA PHE A 182 -5.21 0.62 -7.86
C PHE A 182 -3.70 0.46 -7.65
N ALA A 183 -3.27 -0.79 -7.43
CA ALA A 183 -1.87 -1.14 -7.19
C ALA A 183 -1.11 -1.33 -8.52
N LEU A 184 -0.78 -0.22 -9.19
CA LEU A 184 -0.03 -0.23 -10.46
C LEU A 184 1.35 -0.86 -10.29
N PHE A 185 1.98 -0.69 -9.12
CA PHE A 185 3.28 -1.30 -8.82
C PHE A 185 3.26 -2.83 -8.78
N ILE A 186 2.08 -3.45 -8.61
CA ILE A 186 1.87 -4.91 -8.68
C ILE A 186 1.57 -5.37 -10.10
N ASN A 187 0.74 -4.61 -10.83
CA ASN A 187 0.34 -4.97 -12.18
C ASN A 187 0.62 -3.82 -13.17
N PRO A 188 1.89 -3.66 -13.61
CA PRO A 188 2.29 -2.56 -14.49
C PRO A 188 1.80 -2.70 -15.94
N HIS A 189 1.13 -3.80 -16.31
CA HIS A 189 0.60 -4.02 -17.66
C HIS A 189 -0.87 -3.66 -17.81
N MET A 190 -1.50 -3.23 -16.70
CA MET A 190 -2.92 -2.92 -16.76
C MET A 190 -3.18 -1.70 -17.63
N ASP A 191 -4.24 -1.78 -18.41
CA ASP A 191 -4.79 -0.69 -19.20
C ASP A 191 -5.11 0.52 -18.31
N THR A 192 -4.77 1.72 -18.77
CA THR A 192 -5.06 2.98 -18.08
C THR A 192 -6.55 3.17 -17.78
N ARG A 193 -7.43 2.52 -18.56
CA ARG A 193 -8.90 2.54 -18.35
C ARG A 193 -9.38 1.82 -17.07
N ILE A 194 -8.49 1.26 -16.27
CA ILE A 194 -8.90 0.54 -15.05
C ILE A 194 -9.73 1.41 -14.10
N LEU A 195 -9.37 2.69 -13.95
CA LEU A 195 -10.13 3.61 -13.11
C LEU A 195 -11.40 4.11 -13.80
N GLU A 196 -11.47 4.11 -15.14
CA GLU A 196 -12.72 4.33 -15.87
C GLU A 196 -13.74 3.22 -15.60
N TYR A 197 -13.31 1.95 -15.54
CA TYR A 197 -14.22 0.84 -15.17
C TYR A 197 -14.78 1.02 -13.77
N TYR A 198 -13.97 1.47 -12.82
CA TYR A 198 -14.39 1.83 -11.48
C TYR A 198 -15.45 2.95 -11.52
N GLN A 199 -15.16 4.06 -12.20
CA GLN A 199 -16.05 5.23 -12.30
C GLN A 199 -17.37 4.90 -12.99
N GLN A 200 -17.35 4.12 -14.09
CA GLN A 200 -18.56 3.72 -14.85
C GLN A 200 -19.49 2.81 -14.05
N ARG A 201 -18.98 2.09 -13.07
CA ARG A 201 -19.74 1.17 -12.21
C ARG A 201 -20.01 1.72 -10.83
N PHE A 202 -19.65 2.98 -10.59
CA PHE A 202 -19.77 3.58 -9.28
C PHE A 202 -21.22 3.86 -8.90
N GLU A 203 -21.64 3.28 -7.77
CA GLU A 203 -22.91 3.52 -7.12
C GLU A 203 -22.67 4.35 -5.85
N PRO A 204 -23.14 5.61 -5.77
CA PRO A 204 -22.91 6.46 -4.60
C PRO A 204 -23.35 5.81 -3.30
N SER A 205 -22.54 5.90 -2.25
CA SER A 205 -22.88 5.52 -0.90
C SER A 205 -22.83 6.73 0.05
N ALA A 206 -23.37 6.59 1.26
CA ALA A 206 -23.33 7.66 2.25
C ALA A 206 -21.88 8.02 2.65
N GLN A 207 -20.97 7.05 2.61
CA GLN A 207 -19.55 7.21 2.96
C GLN A 207 -18.71 7.70 1.79
N CYS A 208 -19.14 7.41 0.57
CA CYS A 208 -18.46 7.82 -0.66
C CYS A 208 -19.50 8.32 -1.69
N PRO A 209 -19.88 9.60 -1.62
CA PRO A 209 -20.95 10.15 -2.47
C PRO A 209 -20.54 10.37 -3.94
N LYS A 210 -19.24 10.33 -4.24
CA LYS A 210 -18.66 10.40 -5.57
C LYS A 210 -17.45 9.49 -5.69
N PRO A 211 -17.09 9.02 -6.90
CA PRO A 211 -15.90 8.21 -7.07
C PRO A 211 -14.67 8.92 -6.51
N TYR A 212 -13.84 8.16 -5.80
CA TYR A 212 -12.53 8.62 -5.32
C TYR A 212 -11.51 7.50 -5.48
N SER A 213 -10.44 7.77 -6.21
CA SER A 213 -9.46 6.77 -6.57
C SER A 213 -8.03 7.20 -6.26
N SER A 214 -7.20 6.24 -5.90
CA SER A 214 -5.76 6.44 -5.78
C SER A 214 -4.97 5.43 -6.60
N LEU A 215 -3.78 5.85 -7.02
CA LEU A 215 -2.85 5.05 -7.82
C LEU A 215 -1.59 4.80 -7.02
N THR A 216 -1.24 3.53 -6.76
CA THR A 216 0.00 3.20 -6.05
C THR A 216 1.14 2.95 -7.01
N VAL A 217 2.22 3.72 -6.85
CA VAL A 217 3.38 3.76 -7.75
C VAL A 217 4.68 3.56 -6.97
N ASN A 218 5.63 2.81 -7.53
CA ASN A 218 7.01 2.78 -7.02
C ASN A 218 7.71 4.09 -7.33
N VAL A 219 8.34 4.69 -6.32
CA VAL A 219 9.02 5.97 -6.44
C VAL A 219 10.41 5.90 -5.84
N ILE A 220 11.42 6.36 -6.56
CA ILE A 220 12.76 6.66 -6.05
C ILE A 220 13.17 8.03 -6.58
N CYS A 221 13.26 8.99 -5.68
CA CYS A 221 13.68 10.36 -5.96
C CYS A 221 15.07 10.61 -5.36
N ALA A 222 16.00 11.14 -6.15
CA ALA A 222 17.33 11.51 -5.69
C ALA A 222 17.79 12.79 -6.40
N GLU A 223 18.87 13.42 -5.93
CA GLU A 223 19.42 14.65 -6.49
C GLU A 223 19.86 14.50 -7.94
N THR A 224 20.22 13.28 -8.34
CA THR A 224 20.60 12.96 -9.72
C THR A 224 19.89 11.69 -10.19
N GLU A 225 19.64 11.63 -11.49
CA GLU A 225 19.05 10.44 -12.12
C GLU A 225 19.93 9.19 -11.94
N GLN A 226 21.24 9.35 -11.98
CA GLN A 226 22.20 8.26 -11.78
C GLN A 226 22.05 7.66 -10.37
N GLU A 227 21.95 8.51 -9.34
CA GLU A 227 21.76 8.03 -7.95
C GLU A 227 20.41 7.39 -7.77
N ALA A 228 19.33 7.95 -8.30
CA ALA A 228 18.01 7.36 -8.24
C ALA A 228 17.99 5.96 -8.87
N LYS A 229 18.62 5.78 -10.04
CA LYS A 229 18.76 4.47 -10.70
C LYS A 229 19.60 3.51 -9.87
N ARG A 230 20.71 3.97 -9.26
CA ARG A 230 21.54 3.14 -8.37
C ARG A 230 20.75 2.63 -7.18
N LEU A 231 20.00 3.51 -6.50
CA LEU A 231 19.16 3.14 -5.36
C LEU A 231 18.05 2.15 -5.74
N ALA A 232 17.47 2.30 -6.93
CA ALA A 232 16.38 1.43 -7.40
C ALA A 232 16.82 -0.02 -7.63
N LEU A 233 18.10 -0.27 -7.96
CA LEU A 233 18.64 -1.61 -8.20
C LEU A 233 18.41 -2.55 -7.02
N SER A 234 18.58 -2.07 -5.78
CA SER A 234 18.39 -2.87 -4.57
C SER A 234 17.03 -3.56 -4.54
N ARG A 235 15.97 -2.79 -4.77
CA ARG A 235 14.60 -3.31 -4.80
C ARG A 235 14.36 -4.21 -6.02
N GLN A 236 14.86 -3.84 -7.18
CA GLN A 236 14.68 -4.59 -8.42
C GLN A 236 15.27 -6.01 -8.31
N ILE A 237 16.48 -6.13 -7.80
CA ILE A 237 17.16 -7.42 -7.61
C ILE A 237 16.50 -8.23 -6.49
N SER A 238 16.16 -7.60 -5.37
CA SER A 238 15.47 -8.28 -4.27
C SER A 238 14.11 -8.82 -4.72
N PHE A 239 13.36 -8.07 -5.53
CA PHE A 239 12.09 -8.53 -6.07
C PHE A 239 12.28 -9.67 -7.10
N LEU A 240 13.30 -9.61 -7.95
CA LEU A 240 13.64 -10.70 -8.88
C LEU A 240 13.96 -11.99 -8.11
N ARG A 241 14.75 -11.89 -7.03
CA ARG A 241 15.08 -13.03 -6.15
C ARG A 241 13.82 -13.62 -5.48
N PHE A 242 12.93 -12.76 -5.00
CA PHE A 242 11.64 -13.18 -4.45
C PHE A 242 10.79 -13.91 -5.50
N ALA A 243 10.64 -13.34 -6.69
CA ALA A 243 9.81 -13.90 -7.76
C ALA A 243 10.34 -15.22 -8.31
N THR A 244 11.66 -15.40 -8.33
CA THR A 244 12.31 -16.63 -8.84
C THR A 244 12.60 -17.67 -7.76
N GLY A 245 12.47 -17.30 -6.47
CA GLY A 245 12.87 -18.13 -5.34
C GLY A 245 14.39 -18.36 -5.26
N LYS A 246 15.20 -17.55 -5.93
CA LYS A 246 16.66 -17.70 -6.01
C LYS A 246 17.37 -16.67 -5.12
N GLY A 247 18.05 -17.13 -4.09
CA GLY A 247 18.86 -16.27 -3.21
C GLY A 247 18.07 -15.54 -2.14
N ASP A 248 18.73 -14.60 -1.46
CA ASP A 248 18.17 -13.80 -0.39
C ASP A 248 17.31 -12.67 -0.97
N SER A 249 16.01 -12.67 -0.69
CA SER A 249 15.06 -11.66 -1.15
C SER A 249 15.04 -10.38 -0.30
N ARG A 250 15.77 -10.33 0.83
CA ARG A 250 15.93 -9.09 1.61
C ARG A 250 16.59 -8.00 0.77
N ILE A 251 16.35 -6.76 1.12
CA ILE A 251 16.83 -5.63 0.32
C ILE A 251 18.37 -5.59 0.38
N CYS A 252 19.02 -5.91 -0.73
CA CYS A 252 20.48 -5.89 -0.86
C CYS A 252 21.02 -4.47 -1.05
N THR A 253 22.34 -4.29 -0.87
CA THR A 253 22.98 -3.00 -1.15
C THR A 253 22.95 -2.69 -2.65
N PRO A 254 22.99 -1.41 -3.06
CA PRO A 254 23.10 -1.05 -4.47
C PRO A 254 24.33 -1.63 -5.16
N GLU A 255 25.45 -1.76 -4.45
CA GLU A 255 26.72 -2.31 -4.94
C GLU A 255 26.58 -3.82 -5.22
N GLU A 256 25.94 -4.56 -4.31
CA GLU A 256 25.62 -5.96 -4.55
C GLU A 256 24.66 -6.11 -5.73
N ALA A 257 23.60 -5.31 -5.76
CA ALA A 257 22.63 -5.33 -6.85
C ALA A 257 23.29 -5.06 -8.22
N ALA A 258 24.19 -4.07 -8.29
CA ALA A 258 24.93 -3.75 -9.51
C ALA A 258 25.92 -4.84 -9.97
N SER A 259 26.36 -5.72 -9.06
CA SER A 259 27.24 -6.85 -9.38
C SER A 259 26.52 -8.07 -9.97
N VAL A 260 25.17 -8.10 -9.90
CA VAL A 260 24.36 -9.22 -10.39
C VAL A 260 24.31 -9.19 -11.93
N VAL A 261 24.78 -10.26 -12.56
CA VAL A 261 24.67 -10.44 -14.01
C VAL A 261 23.32 -11.07 -14.32
N LEU A 262 22.45 -10.33 -14.97
CA LEU A 262 21.13 -10.79 -15.38
C LEU A 262 21.17 -11.47 -16.74
N SER A 263 20.41 -12.54 -16.90
CA SER A 263 20.07 -13.07 -18.23
C SER A 263 19.14 -12.11 -18.97
N ALA A 264 18.97 -12.29 -20.29
CA ALA A 264 18.06 -11.45 -21.07
C ALA A 264 16.62 -11.51 -20.56
N ASP A 265 16.14 -12.67 -20.11
CA ASP A 265 14.79 -12.85 -19.58
C ASP A 265 14.63 -12.16 -18.21
N GLU A 266 15.65 -12.26 -17.33
CA GLU A 266 15.66 -11.58 -16.04
C GLU A 266 15.69 -10.05 -16.20
N GLN A 267 16.48 -9.54 -17.17
CA GLN A 267 16.50 -8.11 -17.48
C GLN A 267 15.14 -7.65 -18.00
N ALA A 268 14.55 -8.37 -18.95
CA ALA A 268 13.22 -8.07 -19.47
C ALA A 268 12.15 -8.06 -18.36
N PHE A 269 12.24 -9.00 -17.41
CA PHE A 269 11.35 -9.02 -16.24
C PHE A 269 11.51 -7.78 -15.36
N VAL A 270 12.74 -7.38 -15.04
CA VAL A 270 13.04 -6.18 -14.24
C VAL A 270 12.55 -4.93 -14.95
N ASP A 271 12.82 -4.78 -16.25
CA ASP A 271 12.40 -3.62 -17.05
C ASP A 271 10.88 -3.52 -17.10
N GLN A 272 10.22 -4.63 -17.34
CA GLN A 272 8.77 -4.72 -17.37
C GLN A 272 8.14 -4.33 -16.02
N ARG A 273 8.68 -4.83 -14.91
CA ARG A 273 8.21 -4.51 -13.55
C ARG A 273 8.46 -3.07 -13.14
N SER A 274 9.41 -2.42 -13.78
CA SER A 274 9.79 -1.02 -13.50
C SER A 274 9.17 -0.02 -14.48
N SER A 275 8.40 -0.46 -15.48
CA SER A 275 7.92 0.39 -16.60
C SER A 275 7.13 1.62 -16.16
N HIS A 276 6.38 1.53 -15.06
CA HIS A 276 5.61 2.63 -14.49
C HIS A 276 6.22 3.20 -13.19
N ALA A 277 7.42 2.76 -12.79
CA ALA A 277 8.10 3.35 -11.66
C ALA A 277 8.55 4.79 -11.98
N ALA A 278 8.43 5.69 -11.01
CA ALA A 278 8.95 7.06 -11.10
C ALA A 278 10.32 7.10 -10.42
N ILE A 279 11.39 7.01 -11.21
CA ILE A 279 12.78 6.94 -10.76
C ILE A 279 13.56 8.07 -11.44
N GLY A 280 14.11 9.01 -10.67
CA GLY A 280 14.84 10.13 -11.23
C GLY A 280 15.03 11.31 -10.28
N THR A 281 15.30 12.50 -10.86
CA THR A 281 15.34 13.76 -10.13
C THR A 281 13.94 14.18 -9.66
N PRO A 282 13.82 15.15 -8.73
CA PRO A 282 12.53 15.67 -8.28
C PRO A 282 11.60 16.08 -9.43
N GLU A 283 12.13 16.77 -10.45
CA GLU A 283 11.36 17.19 -11.62
C GLU A 283 10.89 16.00 -12.45
N GLN A 284 11.79 15.05 -12.74
CA GLN A 284 11.45 13.85 -13.52
C GLN A 284 10.39 12.99 -12.82
N VAL A 285 10.54 12.80 -11.51
CA VAL A 285 9.60 12.05 -10.69
C VAL A 285 8.24 12.72 -10.65
N ARG A 286 8.21 14.04 -10.38
CA ARG A 286 6.97 14.82 -10.37
C ARG A 286 6.24 14.72 -11.71
N ASP A 287 6.93 14.97 -12.82
CA ASP A 287 6.34 14.99 -14.16
C ASP A 287 5.81 13.59 -14.54
N LYS A 288 6.54 12.52 -14.20
CA LYS A 288 6.09 11.14 -14.39
C LYS A 288 4.84 10.83 -13.56
N LEU A 289 4.78 11.24 -12.31
CA LEU A 289 3.65 11.01 -11.42
C LEU A 289 2.41 11.78 -11.88
N PHE A 290 2.54 13.03 -12.31
CA PHE A 290 1.42 13.78 -12.89
C PHE A 290 0.92 13.13 -14.18
N SER A 291 1.82 12.72 -15.08
CA SER A 291 1.44 12.01 -16.30
C SER A 291 0.69 10.71 -16.01
N LEU A 292 1.11 9.93 -15.00
CA LEU A 292 0.40 8.73 -14.59
C LEU A 292 -0.97 9.05 -13.99
N ALA A 293 -1.06 10.05 -13.10
CA ALA A 293 -2.33 10.45 -12.50
C ALA A 293 -3.34 10.90 -13.57
N GLU A 294 -2.89 11.69 -14.55
CA GLU A 294 -3.73 12.13 -15.68
C GLU A 294 -4.15 10.96 -16.57
N ALA A 295 -3.20 10.10 -16.96
CA ALA A 295 -3.47 8.96 -17.84
C ALA A 295 -4.46 7.95 -17.23
N PHE A 296 -4.43 7.76 -15.92
CA PHE A 296 -5.36 6.88 -15.21
C PHE A 296 -6.61 7.59 -14.68
N GLY A 297 -6.62 8.91 -14.60
CA GLY A 297 -7.70 9.68 -13.98
C GLY A 297 -7.76 9.50 -12.47
N ALA A 298 -6.61 9.43 -11.80
CA ALA A 298 -6.52 9.22 -10.36
C ALA A 298 -6.61 10.54 -9.58
N ASP A 299 -7.33 10.53 -8.45
CA ASP A 299 -7.49 11.69 -7.58
C ASP A 299 -6.31 11.86 -6.59
N GLU A 300 -5.65 10.75 -6.23
CA GLU A 300 -4.56 10.69 -5.25
C GLU A 300 -3.45 9.75 -5.74
N LEU A 301 -2.20 10.05 -5.39
CA LEU A 301 -1.05 9.19 -5.64
C LEU A 301 -0.53 8.61 -4.32
N MET A 302 -0.42 7.30 -4.27
CA MET A 302 0.21 6.59 -3.16
C MET A 302 1.58 6.09 -3.61
N THR A 303 2.61 6.41 -2.85
CA THR A 303 4.01 6.15 -3.21
C THR A 303 4.61 5.03 -2.38
N VAL A 304 5.34 4.12 -3.03
CA VAL A 304 6.12 3.07 -2.39
C VAL A 304 7.60 3.34 -2.67
N THR A 305 8.36 3.66 -1.65
CA THR A 305 9.81 3.86 -1.74
C THR A 305 10.54 2.82 -0.90
N ILE A 306 11.34 1.98 -1.54
CA ILE A 306 12.15 0.95 -0.88
C ILE A 306 13.59 1.10 -1.36
N THR A 307 14.49 1.37 -0.43
CA THR A 307 15.94 1.44 -0.61
C THR A 307 16.63 0.58 0.45
N HIS A 308 17.88 0.21 0.25
CA HIS A 308 18.66 -0.45 1.29
C HIS A 308 19.01 0.52 2.44
N ASP A 309 19.44 1.72 2.12
CA ASP A 309 19.76 2.76 3.09
C ASP A 309 18.48 3.50 3.52
N PHE A 310 18.25 3.62 4.84
CA PHE A 310 17.04 4.26 5.36
C PHE A 310 17.07 5.78 5.23
N GLU A 311 18.26 6.40 5.34
CA GLU A 311 18.40 7.85 5.15
C GLU A 311 18.13 8.24 3.70
N ALA A 312 18.62 7.43 2.73
CA ALA A 312 18.28 7.61 1.31
C ALA A 312 16.76 7.47 1.07
N ARG A 313 16.08 6.59 1.81
CA ARG A 313 14.62 6.45 1.76
C ARG A 313 13.91 7.71 2.24
N LYS A 314 14.29 8.24 3.41
CA LYS A 314 13.76 9.51 3.94
C LYS A 314 14.06 10.66 2.98
N ARG A 315 15.29 10.71 2.44
CA ARG A 315 15.69 11.75 1.48
C ARG A 315 14.82 11.74 0.22
N SER A 316 14.48 10.56 -0.29
CA SER A 316 13.56 10.41 -1.43
C SER A 316 12.18 11.02 -1.14
N TYR A 317 11.61 10.78 0.04
CA TYR A 317 10.34 11.40 0.44
C TYR A 317 10.44 12.91 0.64
N ALA A 318 11.54 13.40 1.20
CA ALA A 318 11.75 14.84 1.34
C ALA A 318 11.82 15.55 -0.02
N LEU A 319 12.61 15.02 -0.96
CA LEU A 319 12.70 15.55 -2.32
C LEU A 319 11.36 15.52 -3.05
N LEU A 320 10.58 14.48 -2.83
CA LEU A 320 9.24 14.33 -3.40
C LEU A 320 8.27 15.37 -2.81
N ALA A 321 8.30 15.58 -1.49
CA ALA A 321 7.49 16.59 -0.81
C ALA A 321 7.79 18.00 -1.33
N ASP A 322 9.08 18.34 -1.48
CA ASP A 322 9.52 19.61 -2.04
C ASP A 322 9.04 19.79 -3.49
N ALA A 323 9.18 18.75 -4.33
CA ALA A 323 8.76 18.80 -5.73
C ALA A 323 7.25 19.03 -5.91
N PHE A 324 6.44 18.48 -4.99
CA PHE A 324 4.99 18.67 -4.97
C PHE A 324 4.53 19.85 -4.12
N LYS A 325 5.46 20.55 -3.46
CA LYS A 325 5.18 21.68 -2.56
C LYS A 325 4.15 21.31 -1.49
N LEU A 326 4.34 20.15 -0.88
CA LEU A 326 3.53 19.77 0.27
C LEU A 326 3.82 20.79 1.40
N SER A 327 2.77 21.32 1.99
CA SER A 327 2.91 22.19 3.16
C SER A 327 3.11 21.34 4.40
N ASP A 328 3.97 21.78 5.31
CA ASP A 328 4.11 21.18 6.63
C ASP A 328 2.72 20.90 7.21
N GLY A 329 2.49 19.69 7.70
CA GLY A 329 1.19 19.22 8.20
C GLY A 329 0.65 19.96 9.43
N VAL A 330 0.97 21.25 9.55
CA VAL A 330 0.56 22.17 10.63
C VAL A 330 -0.20 23.34 9.99
N ASN A 331 -1.49 23.13 9.74
CA ASN A 331 -2.49 24.19 9.67
C ASN A 331 -3.72 23.76 10.47
#